data_1587031c8d4b7d3c8adaada22051fff3
#
_entry.id   1587031c8d4b7d3c8adaada22051fff3
#
_cell.length_a   1.000
_cell.length_b   1.000
_cell.length_c   1.000
_cell.angle_alpha   90.00
_cell.angle_beta   90.00
_cell.angle_gamma   90.00
#
_symmetry.space_group_name_H-M   'P 1'
#
loop_
_entity.id
_entity.type
_entity.pdbx_description
1 polymer ?
#
loop_
_entity_poly.entity_id
_entity_poly.type
_entity_poly.pdbx_seq_one_letter_code
_entity_poly.pdbx_strand_id
1 'polypeptide(L)'
;MGDVNGLTVLLTRAREDAEAWAVDLTERGARAVIFPCIEGQEIRDEATAYKLVTALGDADWLVVSSVRGVRGVAALAGLRAVAEVSIAAVGRTTAAAAKQELGHVDLIGEGGTIRTLAKTLAECLTDDDRRLVRVVSAGAENLNPDFEEVLQPLGIEMSHIAVYRTLVAQAEEPRGDITNMDVDTIFLASPSA
;
A
#
# COMPACT_ATOMS: atom_id res chain seq x y z
N MET A 1 9.34 -13.53 20.25
CA MET A 1 9.89 -12.31 19.63
C MET A 1 11.26 -12.12 20.24
N GLY A 2 12.34 -12.08 19.44
CA GLY A 2 13.70 -11.96 19.99
C GLY A 2 13.92 -10.63 20.71
N ASP A 3 14.83 -10.62 21.66
CA ASP A 3 15.27 -9.41 22.34
C ASP A 3 16.11 -8.58 21.35
N VAL A 4 15.75 -7.32 21.14
CA VAL A 4 16.46 -6.38 20.27
C VAL A 4 17.27 -5.34 21.06
N ASN A 5 17.29 -5.47 22.38
CA ASN A 5 17.98 -4.54 23.27
C ASN A 5 19.48 -4.50 22.95
N GLY A 6 20.00 -3.30 22.75
CA GLY A 6 21.41 -3.05 22.43
C GLY A 6 21.78 -3.28 20.95
N LEU A 7 20.88 -3.80 20.10
CA LEU A 7 21.17 -3.99 18.68
C LEU A 7 21.03 -2.70 17.89
N THR A 8 21.90 -2.53 16.88
CA THR A 8 21.77 -1.50 15.84
C THR A 8 21.03 -2.11 14.64
N VAL A 9 19.82 -1.61 14.37
CA VAL A 9 18.92 -2.09 13.31
C VAL A 9 18.85 -1.07 12.19
N LEU A 10 19.23 -1.46 10.97
CA LEU A 10 19.12 -0.64 9.77
C LEU A 10 17.75 -0.84 9.10
N LEU A 11 17.02 0.25 8.88
CA LEU A 11 15.71 0.26 8.21
C LEU A 11 15.86 0.81 6.80
N THR A 12 15.58 0.00 5.77
CA THR A 12 15.80 0.32 4.35
C THR A 12 14.57 0.88 3.64
N ARG A 13 13.41 0.92 4.29
CA ARG A 13 12.18 1.49 3.74
C ARG A 13 12.26 3.00 3.52
N ALA A 14 11.28 3.51 2.76
CA ALA A 14 11.06 4.95 2.67
C ALA A 14 10.97 5.56 4.07
N ARG A 15 11.54 6.74 4.26
CA ARG A 15 11.68 7.40 5.57
C ARG A 15 10.37 7.46 6.35
N GLU A 16 9.31 7.93 5.71
CA GLU A 16 7.98 8.06 6.33
C GLU A 16 7.40 6.72 6.82
N ASP A 17 7.75 5.61 6.16
CA ASP A 17 7.31 4.26 6.57
C ASP A 17 8.21 3.69 7.68
N ALA A 18 9.48 4.12 7.76
CA ALA A 18 10.46 3.62 8.71
C ALA A 18 10.36 4.32 10.08
N GLU A 19 9.86 5.56 10.13
CA GLU A 19 9.83 6.37 11.36
C GLU A 19 9.06 5.71 12.51
N ALA A 20 7.88 5.17 12.23
CA ALA A 20 7.08 4.48 13.26
C ALA A 20 7.80 3.22 13.81
N TRP A 21 8.52 2.51 12.96
CA TRP A 21 9.30 1.34 13.35
C TRP A 21 10.56 1.71 14.11
N ALA A 22 11.20 2.83 13.75
CA ALA A 22 12.34 3.36 14.48
C ALA A 22 11.97 3.71 15.93
N VAL A 23 10.78 4.29 16.13
CA VAL A 23 10.25 4.57 17.47
C VAL A 23 10.04 3.29 18.25
N ASP A 24 9.30 2.30 17.71
CA ASP A 24 9.03 1.01 18.37
C ASP A 24 10.32 0.25 18.73
N LEU A 25 11.30 0.23 17.83
CA LEU A 25 12.61 -0.38 18.07
C LEU A 25 13.39 0.34 19.18
N THR A 26 13.35 1.66 19.20
CA THR A 26 14.02 2.46 20.21
C THR A 26 13.40 2.27 21.60
N GLU A 27 12.07 2.19 21.67
CA GLU A 27 11.36 1.87 22.92
C GLU A 27 11.71 0.48 23.48
N ARG A 28 12.14 -0.44 22.60
CA ARG A 28 12.62 -1.78 22.96
C ARG A 28 14.13 -1.85 23.23
N GLY A 29 14.81 -0.69 23.29
CA GLY A 29 16.23 -0.59 23.59
C GLY A 29 17.17 -0.82 22.40
N ALA A 30 16.67 -0.89 21.17
CA ALA A 30 17.49 -0.95 19.98
C ALA A 30 17.89 0.46 19.51
N ARG A 31 19.01 0.55 18.78
CA ARG A 31 19.39 1.73 18.01
C ARG A 31 18.85 1.58 16.59
N ALA A 32 17.82 2.32 16.22
CA ALA A 32 17.29 2.32 14.85
C ALA A 32 18.04 3.33 13.98
N VAL A 33 18.52 2.88 12.81
CA VAL A 33 19.15 3.72 11.78
C VAL A 33 18.27 3.68 10.54
N ILE A 34 17.71 4.83 10.17
CA ILE A 34 16.88 4.94 8.95
C ILE A 34 17.82 5.22 7.78
N PHE A 35 17.89 4.27 6.85
CA PHE A 35 18.71 4.32 5.63
C PHE A 35 17.83 3.99 4.41
N PRO A 36 17.03 4.94 3.92
CA PRO A 36 16.05 4.67 2.89
C PRO A 36 16.73 4.24 1.59
N CYS A 37 16.42 3.04 1.09
CA CYS A 37 16.85 2.58 -0.23
C CYS A 37 15.81 2.89 -1.30
N ILE A 38 14.57 3.13 -0.88
CA ILE A 38 13.45 3.47 -1.74
C ILE A 38 12.72 4.71 -1.21
N GLU A 39 12.04 5.40 -2.12
CA GLU A 39 11.13 6.49 -1.80
C GLU A 39 9.83 6.34 -2.58
N GLY A 40 8.73 6.84 -2.02
CA GLY A 40 7.44 6.87 -2.68
C GLY A 40 7.22 8.22 -3.34
N GLN A 41 7.02 8.23 -4.64
CA GLN A 41 6.63 9.42 -5.38
C GLN A 41 5.15 9.37 -5.72
N GLU A 42 4.38 10.34 -5.24
CA GLU A 42 2.97 10.47 -5.60
C GLU A 42 2.83 10.87 -7.08
N ILE A 43 1.81 10.31 -7.75
CA ILE A 43 1.40 10.72 -9.08
C ILE A 43 0.31 11.78 -8.90
N ARG A 44 0.51 12.96 -9.48
CA ARG A 44 -0.41 14.11 -9.32
C ARG A 44 -0.76 14.78 -10.66
N ASP A 45 -0.74 14.04 -11.75
CA ASP A 45 -1.08 14.57 -13.06
C ASP A 45 -2.59 14.44 -13.36
N GLU A 46 -3.11 15.36 -14.18
CA GLU A 46 -4.51 15.42 -14.56
C GLU A 46 -4.98 14.18 -15.35
N ALA A 47 -4.10 13.56 -16.13
CA ALA A 47 -4.46 12.39 -16.93
C ALA A 47 -4.73 11.19 -16.02
N THR A 48 -3.91 11.00 -14.97
CA THR A 48 -4.13 9.96 -13.97
C THR A 48 -5.38 10.25 -13.12
N ALA A 49 -5.60 11.50 -12.72
CA ALA A 49 -6.81 11.90 -12.02
C ALA A 49 -8.06 11.61 -12.84
N TYR A 50 -8.08 11.99 -14.12
CA TYR A 50 -9.19 11.71 -15.03
C TYR A 50 -9.45 10.21 -15.18
N LYS A 51 -8.41 9.39 -15.39
CA LYS A 51 -8.53 7.93 -15.49
C LYS A 51 -9.12 7.32 -14.22
N LEU A 52 -8.64 7.76 -13.05
CA LEU A 52 -9.11 7.24 -11.77
C LEU A 52 -10.57 7.60 -11.53
N VAL A 53 -10.96 8.87 -11.72
CA VAL A 53 -12.35 9.32 -11.54
C VAL A 53 -13.30 8.61 -12.51
N THR A 54 -12.88 8.44 -13.78
CA THR A 54 -13.68 7.72 -14.78
C THR A 54 -13.86 6.26 -14.39
N ALA A 55 -12.79 5.58 -13.99
CA ALA A 55 -12.87 4.18 -13.58
C ALA A 55 -13.71 3.99 -12.33
N LEU A 56 -13.63 4.90 -11.35
CA LEU A 56 -14.44 4.87 -10.13
C LEU A 56 -15.93 5.11 -10.42
N GLY A 57 -16.27 5.88 -11.45
CA GLY A 57 -17.66 6.13 -11.85
C GLY A 57 -18.41 4.88 -12.31
N ASP A 58 -17.68 3.85 -12.77
CA ASP A 58 -18.22 2.56 -13.22
C ASP A 58 -17.89 1.40 -12.27
N ALA A 59 -17.19 1.67 -11.16
CA ALA A 59 -16.70 0.64 -10.25
C ALA A 59 -17.67 0.35 -9.12
N ASP A 60 -17.78 -0.93 -8.77
CA ASP A 60 -18.47 -1.40 -7.56
C ASP A 60 -17.51 -1.39 -6.35
N TRP A 61 -16.24 -1.68 -6.61
CA TRP A 61 -15.22 -1.78 -5.57
C TRP A 61 -13.94 -1.00 -5.90
N LEU A 62 -13.46 -0.24 -4.92
CA LEU A 62 -12.12 0.32 -4.88
C LEU A 62 -11.26 -0.51 -3.92
N VAL A 63 -10.13 -1.02 -4.40
CA VAL A 63 -9.17 -1.77 -3.60
C VAL A 63 -7.92 -0.94 -3.35
N VAL A 64 -7.56 -0.79 -2.08
CA VAL A 64 -6.35 -0.09 -1.65
C VAL A 64 -5.47 -1.01 -0.79
N SER A 65 -4.21 -1.17 -1.19
CA SER A 65 -3.27 -2.09 -0.53
C SER A 65 -2.27 -1.39 0.41
N SER A 66 -2.26 -0.07 0.45
CA SER A 66 -1.32 0.70 1.27
C SER A 66 -1.89 2.07 1.66
N VAL A 67 -1.37 2.64 2.74
CA VAL A 67 -1.70 4.02 3.16
C VAL A 67 -1.36 5.03 2.07
N ARG A 68 -0.25 4.82 1.35
CA ARG A 68 0.16 5.68 0.23
C ARG A 68 -0.84 5.60 -0.94
N GLY A 69 -1.37 4.40 -1.22
CA GLY A 69 -2.46 4.22 -2.19
C GLY A 69 -3.71 5.00 -1.80
N VAL A 70 -4.12 4.95 -0.53
CA VAL A 70 -5.25 5.73 0.00
C VAL A 70 -5.03 7.23 -0.22
N ARG A 71 -3.87 7.76 0.15
CA ARG A 71 -3.53 9.18 -0.04
C ARG A 71 -3.52 9.59 -1.52
N GLY A 72 -2.98 8.72 -2.39
CA GLY A 72 -3.00 8.94 -3.83
C GLY A 72 -4.43 9.04 -4.38
N VAL A 73 -5.34 8.16 -3.95
CA VAL A 73 -6.76 8.23 -4.32
C VAL A 73 -7.40 9.53 -3.81
N ALA A 74 -7.19 9.87 -2.54
CA ALA A 74 -7.74 11.09 -1.96
C ALA A 74 -7.28 12.36 -2.70
N ALA A 75 -6.00 12.40 -3.08
CA ALA A 75 -5.39 13.53 -3.79
C ALA A 75 -5.87 13.67 -5.25
N LEU A 76 -6.07 12.54 -5.96
CA LEU A 76 -6.41 12.51 -7.38
C LEU A 76 -7.92 12.55 -7.65
N ALA A 77 -8.72 11.83 -6.86
CA ALA A 77 -10.16 11.68 -7.10
C ALA A 77 -11.02 12.47 -6.10
N GLY A 78 -10.55 12.64 -4.87
CA GLY A 78 -11.30 13.28 -3.80
C GLY A 78 -12.45 12.42 -3.26
N LEU A 79 -13.07 12.87 -2.16
CA LEU A 79 -14.12 12.14 -1.45
C LEU A 79 -15.37 11.87 -2.29
N ARG A 80 -15.68 12.77 -3.20
CA ARG A 80 -16.91 12.70 -4.00
C ARG A 80 -16.90 11.51 -4.98
N ALA A 81 -15.74 11.19 -5.55
CA ALA A 81 -15.61 10.12 -6.52
C ALA A 81 -15.69 8.73 -5.89
N VAL A 82 -15.45 8.62 -4.58
CA VAL A 82 -15.46 7.33 -3.85
C VAL A 82 -16.70 7.14 -2.99
N ALA A 83 -17.63 8.13 -2.94
CA ALA A 83 -18.75 8.13 -2.01
C ALA A 83 -19.73 6.96 -2.20
N GLU A 84 -19.89 6.48 -3.42
CA GLU A 84 -20.82 5.40 -3.79
C GLU A 84 -20.10 4.08 -4.11
N VAL A 85 -18.76 4.05 -4.03
CA VAL A 85 -17.95 2.88 -4.34
C VAL A 85 -17.57 2.17 -3.05
N SER A 86 -17.81 0.87 -2.96
CA SER A 86 -17.38 0.08 -1.80
C SER A 86 -15.85 0.02 -1.71
N ILE A 87 -15.28 0.22 -0.52
CA ILE A 87 -13.83 0.27 -0.32
C ILE A 87 -13.32 -0.97 0.41
N ALA A 88 -12.39 -1.69 -0.23
CA ALA A 88 -11.69 -2.82 0.34
C ALA A 88 -10.22 -2.47 0.62
N ALA A 89 -9.76 -2.71 1.84
CA ALA A 89 -8.41 -2.36 2.29
C ALA A 89 -7.62 -3.57 2.80
N VAL A 90 -6.33 -3.64 2.45
CA VAL A 90 -5.41 -4.66 2.98
C VAL A 90 -5.00 -4.28 4.40
N GLY A 91 -5.58 -4.98 5.38
CA GLY A 91 -5.20 -4.85 6.77
C GLY A 91 -5.66 -3.55 7.47
N ARG A 92 -5.48 -3.54 8.79
CA ARG A 92 -6.06 -2.51 9.67
C ARG A 92 -5.49 -1.11 9.47
N THR A 93 -4.18 -1.00 9.22
CA THR A 93 -3.51 0.31 9.04
C THR A 93 -4.02 1.03 7.79
N THR A 94 -4.13 0.30 6.66
CA THR A 94 -4.68 0.83 5.41
C THR A 94 -6.16 1.18 5.56
N ALA A 95 -6.93 0.33 6.26
CA ALA A 95 -8.34 0.57 6.54
C ALA A 95 -8.57 1.82 7.40
N ALA A 96 -7.73 2.05 8.41
CA ALA A 96 -7.80 3.25 9.23
C ALA A 96 -7.54 4.52 8.40
N ALA A 97 -6.53 4.49 7.53
CA ALA A 97 -6.24 5.59 6.61
C ALA A 97 -7.40 5.81 5.61
N ALA A 98 -7.96 4.74 5.02
CA ALA A 98 -9.09 4.84 4.10
C ALA A 98 -10.32 5.45 4.78
N LYS A 99 -10.63 5.03 6.01
CA LYS A 99 -11.72 5.63 6.77
C LYS A 99 -11.50 7.11 7.08
N GLN A 100 -10.27 7.51 7.36
CA GLN A 100 -9.92 8.90 7.66
C GLN A 100 -9.94 9.78 6.40
N GLU A 101 -9.38 9.32 5.29
CA GLU A 101 -9.11 10.14 4.10
C GLU A 101 -10.15 9.94 2.99
N LEU A 102 -10.84 8.79 2.94
CA LEU A 102 -11.88 8.48 1.95
C LEU A 102 -13.30 8.37 2.54
N GLY A 103 -13.42 8.44 3.87
CA GLY A 103 -14.68 8.52 4.59
C GLY A 103 -15.24 7.19 5.08
N HIS A 104 -14.98 6.07 4.42
CA HIS A 104 -15.48 4.75 4.81
C HIS A 104 -14.53 3.61 4.38
N VAL A 105 -14.85 2.42 4.84
CA VAL A 105 -14.24 1.14 4.43
C VAL A 105 -15.28 0.05 4.68
N ASP A 106 -15.51 -0.80 3.69
CA ASP A 106 -16.55 -1.85 3.73
C ASP A 106 -15.97 -3.23 3.94
N LEU A 107 -14.73 -3.46 3.47
CA LEU A 107 -14.05 -4.74 3.60
C LEU A 107 -12.61 -4.55 4.05
N ILE A 108 -12.22 -5.34 5.06
CA ILE A 108 -10.83 -5.37 5.54
C ILE A 108 -10.28 -6.78 5.36
N GLY A 109 -9.20 -6.91 4.58
CA GLY A 109 -8.53 -8.20 4.37
C GLY A 109 -7.88 -8.71 5.66
N GLU A 110 -8.15 -9.95 6.02
CA GLU A 110 -7.46 -10.63 7.09
C GLU A 110 -6.08 -11.14 6.62
N GLY A 111 -5.08 -11.13 7.51
CA GLY A 111 -3.73 -11.62 7.19
C GLY A 111 -2.82 -10.64 6.47
N GLY A 112 -3.28 -9.42 6.15
CA GLY A 112 -2.41 -8.29 5.72
C GLY A 112 -1.76 -8.43 4.34
N THR A 113 -2.27 -9.32 3.47
CA THR A 113 -1.77 -9.46 2.09
C THR A 113 -2.85 -9.15 1.06
N ILE A 114 -2.42 -8.71 -0.13
CA ILE A 114 -3.35 -8.44 -1.24
C ILE A 114 -4.07 -9.73 -1.70
N ARG A 115 -3.39 -10.87 -1.64
CA ARG A 115 -3.95 -12.19 -1.98
C ARG A 115 -5.07 -12.59 -1.02
N THR A 116 -4.90 -12.36 0.29
CA THR A 116 -5.97 -12.66 1.26
C THR A 116 -7.16 -11.74 1.07
N LEU A 117 -6.93 -10.44 0.80
CA LEU A 117 -8.01 -9.52 0.49
C LEU A 117 -8.80 -9.94 -0.76
N ALA A 118 -8.10 -10.35 -1.83
CA ALA A 118 -8.74 -10.83 -3.06
C ALA A 118 -9.66 -12.04 -2.80
N LYS A 119 -9.21 -13.01 -1.98
CA LYS A 119 -10.01 -14.15 -1.57
C LYS A 119 -11.25 -13.74 -0.78
N THR A 120 -11.06 -12.88 0.23
CA THR A 120 -12.18 -12.39 1.06
C THR A 120 -13.21 -11.63 0.19
N LEU A 121 -12.74 -10.79 -0.74
CA LEU A 121 -13.62 -10.10 -1.69
C LEU A 121 -14.40 -11.10 -2.56
N ALA A 122 -13.72 -12.12 -3.10
CA ALA A 122 -14.35 -13.16 -3.91
C ALA A 122 -15.38 -13.97 -3.14
N GLU A 123 -15.16 -14.23 -1.85
CA GLU A 123 -16.10 -14.93 -0.97
C GLU A 123 -17.35 -14.10 -0.63
N CYS A 124 -17.25 -12.77 -0.64
CA CYS A 124 -18.37 -11.86 -0.43
C CYS A 124 -19.29 -11.75 -1.64
N LEU A 125 -18.86 -12.20 -2.82
CA LEU A 125 -19.61 -12.09 -4.09
C LEU A 125 -20.24 -13.43 -4.45
N THR A 126 -21.51 -13.42 -4.87
CA THR A 126 -22.16 -14.60 -5.46
C THR A 126 -21.63 -14.85 -6.87
N ASP A 127 -21.90 -16.06 -7.44
CA ASP A 127 -21.43 -16.37 -8.80
C ASP A 127 -22.10 -15.49 -9.88
N ASP A 128 -23.32 -15.03 -9.64
CA ASP A 128 -24.00 -14.09 -10.53
C ASP A 128 -23.44 -12.67 -10.39
N ASP A 129 -23.11 -12.23 -9.16
CA ASP A 129 -22.50 -10.92 -8.90
C ASP A 129 -21.12 -10.82 -9.56
N ARG A 130 -20.29 -11.86 -9.49
CA ARG A 130 -18.91 -11.86 -10.02
C ARG A 130 -18.80 -11.46 -11.48
N ARG A 131 -19.80 -11.78 -12.30
CA ARG A 131 -19.80 -11.45 -13.73
C ARG A 131 -20.13 -10.00 -14.04
N LEU A 132 -20.67 -9.28 -13.08
CA LEU A 132 -21.11 -7.88 -13.22
C LEU A 132 -20.25 -6.91 -12.42
N VAL A 133 -19.48 -7.42 -11.44
CA VAL A 133 -18.68 -6.59 -10.54
C VAL A 133 -17.43 -6.07 -11.23
N ARG A 134 -17.22 -4.77 -11.13
CA ARG A 134 -16.03 -4.06 -11.58
C ARG A 134 -15.20 -3.60 -10.40
N VAL A 135 -13.95 -3.98 -10.41
CA VAL A 135 -12.99 -3.68 -9.33
C VAL A 135 -11.90 -2.75 -9.85
N VAL A 136 -11.73 -1.62 -9.20
CA VAL A 136 -10.60 -0.71 -9.42
C VAL A 136 -9.58 -0.93 -8.30
N SER A 137 -8.37 -1.32 -8.66
CA SER A 137 -7.23 -1.35 -7.74
C SER A 137 -6.42 -0.07 -7.90
N ALA A 138 -6.22 0.67 -6.81
CA ALA A 138 -5.39 1.87 -6.79
C ALA A 138 -4.16 1.68 -5.90
N GLY A 139 -2.95 1.83 -6.47
CA GLY A 139 -1.73 1.50 -5.75
C GLY A 139 -0.44 1.92 -6.43
N ALA A 140 0.62 1.16 -6.17
CA ALA A 140 1.93 1.35 -6.82
C ALA A 140 1.85 1.14 -8.32
N GLU A 141 2.73 1.80 -9.09
CA GLU A 141 2.86 1.60 -10.53
C GLU A 141 3.15 0.14 -10.89
N ASN A 142 3.95 -0.54 -10.08
CA ASN A 142 4.20 -1.98 -10.23
C ASN A 142 3.07 -2.76 -9.52
N LEU A 143 2.13 -3.26 -10.30
CA LEU A 143 1.03 -4.09 -9.80
C LEU A 143 1.57 -5.40 -9.20
N ASN A 144 1.11 -5.74 -8.01
CA ASN A 144 1.30 -7.08 -7.49
C ASN A 144 0.31 -8.05 -8.19
N PRO A 145 0.80 -9.07 -8.92
CA PRO A 145 -0.05 -9.98 -9.70
C PRO A 145 -1.00 -10.80 -8.83
N ASP A 146 -0.69 -10.98 -7.56
CA ASP A 146 -1.47 -11.79 -6.61
C ASP A 146 -2.97 -11.47 -6.59
N PHE A 147 -3.33 -10.21 -6.81
CA PHE A 147 -4.73 -9.79 -6.79
C PHE A 147 -5.46 -10.26 -8.05
N GLU A 148 -4.85 -10.02 -9.21
CA GLU A 148 -5.37 -10.43 -10.51
C GLU A 148 -5.45 -11.95 -10.63
N GLU A 149 -4.41 -12.68 -10.19
CA GLU A 149 -4.38 -14.14 -10.19
C GLU A 149 -5.55 -14.79 -9.44
N VAL A 150 -6.09 -14.13 -8.41
CA VAL A 150 -7.24 -14.63 -7.65
C VAL A 150 -8.56 -14.27 -8.32
N LEU A 151 -8.72 -13.06 -8.84
CA LEU A 151 -10.02 -12.55 -9.32
C LEU A 151 -10.29 -12.88 -10.78
N GLN A 152 -9.28 -12.88 -11.64
CA GLN A 152 -9.44 -13.15 -13.08
C GLN A 152 -10.08 -14.51 -13.40
N PRO A 153 -9.68 -15.63 -12.74
CA PRO A 153 -10.33 -16.93 -12.98
C PRO A 153 -11.80 -16.97 -12.60
N LEU A 154 -12.26 -16.03 -11.77
CA LEU A 154 -13.66 -15.91 -11.34
C LEU A 154 -14.51 -15.04 -12.29
N GLY A 155 -13.89 -14.49 -13.35
CA GLY A 155 -14.56 -13.63 -14.31
C GLY A 155 -14.84 -12.20 -13.81
N ILE A 156 -14.20 -11.77 -12.72
CA ILE A 156 -14.33 -10.41 -12.18
C ILE A 156 -13.52 -9.45 -13.03
N GLU A 157 -14.16 -8.40 -13.54
CA GLU A 157 -13.49 -7.35 -14.31
C GLU A 157 -12.66 -6.47 -13.37
N MET A 158 -11.37 -6.34 -13.66
CA MET A 158 -10.45 -5.57 -12.85
C MET A 158 -9.65 -4.59 -13.68
N SER A 159 -9.47 -3.38 -13.14
CA SER A 159 -8.52 -2.39 -13.66
C SER A 159 -7.57 -1.93 -12.56
N HIS A 160 -6.33 -1.62 -12.95
CA HIS A 160 -5.34 -1.06 -12.03
C HIS A 160 -4.95 0.35 -12.44
N ILE A 161 -4.94 1.25 -11.45
CA ILE A 161 -4.50 2.64 -11.65
C ILE A 161 -3.37 2.95 -10.68
N ALA A 162 -2.22 3.27 -11.26
CA ALA A 162 -1.07 3.72 -10.48
C ALA A 162 -1.35 5.11 -9.91
N VAL A 163 -1.27 5.23 -8.59
CA VAL A 163 -1.43 6.51 -7.88
C VAL A 163 -0.13 6.95 -7.19
N TYR A 164 0.88 6.10 -7.18
CA TYR A 164 2.25 6.42 -6.76
C TYR A 164 3.26 5.49 -7.43
N ARG A 165 4.53 5.90 -7.40
CA ARG A 165 5.70 5.12 -7.84
C ARG A 165 6.62 4.84 -6.68
N THR A 166 7.29 3.70 -6.73
CA THR A 166 8.43 3.42 -5.84
C THR A 166 9.71 3.63 -6.63
N LEU A 167 10.52 4.58 -6.21
CA LEU A 167 11.80 4.92 -6.82
C LEU A 167 12.95 4.51 -5.93
N VAL A 168 14.12 4.35 -6.51
CA VAL A 168 15.35 4.26 -5.72
C VAL A 168 15.56 5.62 -5.06
N ALA A 169 15.71 5.62 -3.73
CA ALA A 169 15.87 6.86 -3.00
C ALA A 169 17.17 7.56 -3.41
N GLN A 170 17.06 8.82 -3.79
CA GLN A 170 18.23 9.64 -4.08
C GLN A 170 18.88 10.07 -2.76
N ALA A 171 20.20 9.97 -2.69
CA ALA A 171 20.94 10.46 -1.54
C ALA A 171 20.98 11.99 -1.61
N GLU A 172 20.38 12.66 -0.63
CA GLU A 172 20.49 14.12 -0.47
C GLU A 172 21.92 14.52 -0.05
N GLU A 173 22.67 13.60 0.59
CA GLU A 173 24.10 13.72 0.92
C GLU A 173 24.78 12.37 0.61
N PRO A 174 26.14 12.32 0.49
CA PRO A 174 26.84 11.06 0.34
C PRO A 174 26.44 10.15 1.51
N ARG A 175 25.63 9.13 1.19
CA ARG A 175 25.27 8.10 2.17
C ARG A 175 26.55 7.48 2.66
N GLY A 176 26.73 7.44 3.97
CA GLY A 176 27.86 6.73 4.54
C GLY A 176 27.88 5.30 3.98
N ASP A 177 29.08 4.78 3.74
CA ASP A 177 29.22 3.40 3.31
C ASP A 177 28.68 2.49 4.43
N ILE A 178 27.68 1.67 4.11
CA ILE A 178 27.03 0.75 5.04
C ILE A 178 28.06 -0.19 5.71
N THR A 179 29.16 -0.48 5.01
CA THR A 179 30.25 -1.30 5.53
C THR A 179 31.01 -0.63 6.68
N ASN A 180 30.91 0.69 6.79
CA ASN A 180 31.50 1.49 7.88
C ASN A 180 30.51 1.79 9.00
N MET A 181 29.26 1.32 8.88
CA MET A 181 28.26 1.46 9.93
C MET A 181 28.31 0.24 10.84
N ASP A 182 28.33 0.47 12.14
CA ASP A 182 28.21 -0.61 13.14
C ASP A 182 26.74 -1.05 13.20
N VAL A 183 26.36 -1.99 12.33
CA VAL A 183 25.00 -2.51 12.14
C VAL A 183 24.98 -4.00 12.42
N ASP A 184 24.12 -4.40 13.38
CA ASP A 184 23.94 -5.81 13.74
C ASP A 184 22.91 -6.50 12.83
N THR A 185 21.88 -5.74 12.37
CA THR A 185 20.76 -6.29 11.60
C THR A 185 20.25 -5.32 10.55
N ILE A 186 19.94 -5.82 9.36
CA ILE A 186 19.26 -5.07 8.30
C ILE A 186 17.83 -5.59 8.21
N PHE A 187 16.86 -4.69 8.28
CA PHE A 187 15.46 -5.02 8.15
C PHE A 187 14.93 -4.69 6.75
N LEU A 188 14.62 -5.74 5.99
CA LEU A 188 14.03 -5.68 4.65
C LEU A 188 12.55 -6.02 4.76
N ALA A 189 11.68 -5.04 4.55
CA ALA A 189 10.24 -5.19 4.77
C ALA A 189 9.45 -5.58 3.53
N SER A 190 10.09 -5.57 2.37
CA SER A 190 9.46 -5.83 1.07
C SER A 190 10.51 -6.34 0.09
N PRO A 191 10.14 -7.16 -0.91
CA PRO A 191 11.05 -7.57 -1.97
C PRO A 191 11.64 -6.41 -2.79
N SER A 192 11.03 -5.22 -2.71
CA SER A 192 11.49 -3.99 -3.39
C SER A 192 12.36 -3.08 -2.50
N ALA A 193 12.66 -3.51 -1.28
CA ALA A 193 13.50 -2.73 -0.35
C ALA A 193 14.96 -3.06 -0.50
#